data_4b6b02f0f9330e34bf3b13b14874b7de
#
_entry.id   4b6b02f0f9330e34bf3b13b14874b7de
#
_cell.length_a   1.000
_cell.length_b   1.000
_cell.length_c   1.000
_cell.angle_alpha   90.00
_cell.angle_beta   90.00
_cell.angle_gamma   90.00
#
_symmetry.space_group_name_H-M   'P 1'
#
loop_
_entity.id
_entity.type
_entity.pdbx_description
1 polymer ?
#
loop_
_entity_poly.entity_id
_entity_poly.type
_entity_poly.pdbx_seq_one_letter_code
_entity_poly.pdbx_strand_id
1 'polypeptide(L)'
;MHFIGIGTLHTGTDRIIAFAEDEMKQLSFSDIECITVLDGKTYAIDVENKRYRLKQRLYELESQLPSSFIRINKSSLANENRIERFSASFSGAVDAVFQCGYREYVSRRCFAEIKRRYDR
;
A
#
# COMPACT_ATOMS: atom_id res chain seq x y z
N MET A 1 13.23 6.25 -27.49
CA MET A 1 13.15 6.69 -26.99
C MET A 1 12.96 6.88 -26.55
N HIS A 2 13.41 6.45 -26.24
CA HIS A 2 13.34 6.74 -25.50
C HIS A 2 13.42 6.81 -25.14
N PHE A 3 13.82 6.61 -24.77
CA PHE A 3 13.89 6.92 -24.01
C PHE A 3 13.96 7.17 -23.68
N ILE A 4 14.44 7.10 -23.83
CA ILE A 4 14.55 7.41 -23.17
C ILE A 4 14.50 7.45 -22.61
N GLY A 5 14.61 7.32 -22.65
CA GLY A 5 14.59 7.46 -21.89
C GLY A 5 14.43 7.28 -21.34
N ILE A 6 14.65 7.21 -21.27
CA ILE A 6 14.50 7.15 -20.57
C ILE A 6 14.02 6.90 -20.05
N GLY A 7 14.02 6.94 -20.09
CA GLY A 7 13.63 6.73 -19.41
C GLY A 7 13.19 6.16 -19.00
N THR A 8 13.30 5.83 -18.94
CA THR A 8 12.90 5.40 -18.50
C THR A 8 12.55 4.93 -18.15
N LEU A 9 12.84 5.05 -18.12
CA LEU A 9 12.48 4.60 -17.68
C LEU A 9 11.79 4.31 -17.17
N HIS A 10 11.73 4.45 -17.00
CA HIS A 10 10.85 4.06 -16.38
C HIS A 10 9.91 3.26 -16.54
N THR A 11 10.00 3.06 -16.79
CA THR A 11 9.01 2.19 -17.22
C THR A 11 8.70 1.07 -16.28
N GLY A 12 9.15 0.06 -16.09
CA GLY A 12 8.76 -0.96 -15.14
C GLY A 12 8.65 -0.49 -13.71
N THR A 13 8.82 0.80 -13.49
CA THR A 13 8.84 1.38 -12.14
C THR A 13 7.46 1.59 -11.53
N ASP A 14 6.39 1.36 -12.28
CA ASP A 14 5.03 1.52 -11.76
C ASP A 14 4.31 0.19 -11.54
N ARG A 15 5.07 -0.90 -11.51
CA ARG A 15 4.51 -2.24 -11.35
C ARG A 15 5.38 -3.08 -10.43
N ILE A 16 4.78 -4.10 -9.85
CA ILE A 16 5.48 -5.03 -8.99
C ILE A 16 5.01 -6.45 -9.28
N ILE A 17 5.93 -7.41 -9.19
CA ILE A 17 5.61 -8.82 -9.39
C ILE A 17 5.03 -9.38 -8.09
N ALA A 18 3.88 -10.00 -8.19
CA ALA A 18 3.15 -10.55 -7.07
C ALA A 18 2.76 -12.00 -7.34
N PHE A 19 2.63 -12.78 -6.28
CA PHE A 19 2.42 -14.22 -6.39
C PHE A 19 1.17 -14.64 -5.63
N ALA A 20 0.34 -15.43 -6.28
CA ALA A 20 -0.73 -16.17 -5.63
C ALA A 20 -0.55 -17.62 -6.05
N GLU A 21 -1.10 -18.54 -5.30
CA GLU A 21 -0.87 -19.99 -5.45
C GLU A 21 -0.25 -20.43 -6.77
N ASP A 22 -1.01 -20.32 -7.85
CA ASP A 22 -0.60 -20.83 -9.15
C ASP A 22 -0.22 -19.76 -10.14
N GLU A 23 -0.20 -18.50 -9.73
CA GLU A 23 0.05 -17.45 -10.72
C GLU A 23 1.07 -16.42 -10.25
N MET A 24 1.74 -15.87 -11.22
CA MET A 24 2.64 -14.75 -11.04
C MET A 24 2.04 -13.61 -11.84
N LYS A 25 1.84 -12.47 -11.22
CA LYS A 25 1.10 -11.38 -11.82
C LYS A 25 1.85 -10.06 -11.64
N GLN A 26 1.79 -9.21 -12.63
CA GLN A 26 2.26 -7.84 -12.50
C GLN A 26 1.13 -6.99 -11.97
N LEU A 27 1.32 -6.36 -10.81
CA LEU A 27 0.35 -5.45 -10.25
C LEU A 27 0.81 -4.02 -10.50
N SER A 28 -0.04 -3.22 -11.11
CA SER A 28 0.20 -1.77 -11.19
C SER A 28 0.09 -1.19 -9.79
N PHE A 29 0.92 -0.22 -9.46
CA PHE A 29 0.83 0.43 -8.15
C PHE A 29 -0.57 1.00 -7.91
N SER A 30 -1.22 1.51 -8.95
CA SER A 30 -2.58 2.05 -8.83
C SER A 30 -3.63 0.99 -8.50
N ASP A 31 -3.31 -0.29 -8.70
CA ASP A 31 -4.22 -1.39 -8.40
C ASP A 31 -3.95 -2.00 -7.04
N ILE A 32 -3.09 -1.39 -6.24
CA ILE A 32 -2.79 -1.88 -4.90
C ILE A 32 -3.47 -0.97 -3.88
N GLU A 33 -4.25 -1.57 -2.99
CA GLU A 33 -4.91 -0.85 -1.91
C GLU A 33 -3.95 -0.67 -0.72
N CYS A 34 -3.32 -1.77 -0.32
CA CYS A 34 -2.49 -1.78 0.87
C CYS A 34 -1.44 -2.87 0.76
N ILE A 35 -0.29 -2.63 1.37
CA ILE A 35 0.76 -3.64 1.51
C ILE A 35 0.94 -3.85 3.00
N THR A 36 0.93 -5.11 3.44
CA THR A 36 1.00 -5.43 4.85
C THR A 36 1.88 -6.65 5.09
N VAL A 37 2.44 -6.74 6.30
CA VAL A 37 3.28 -7.88 6.69
C VAL A 37 2.49 -8.73 7.68
N LEU A 38 2.38 -10.02 7.38
CA LEU A 38 1.72 -11.01 8.23
C LEU A 38 2.67 -12.19 8.38
N ASP A 39 2.98 -12.56 9.62
CA ASP A 39 3.88 -13.69 9.91
C ASP A 39 5.20 -13.57 9.17
N GLY A 40 5.75 -12.37 9.12
CA GLY A 40 7.03 -12.12 8.48
C GLY A 40 7.01 -12.12 6.96
N LYS A 41 5.83 -12.22 6.37
CA LYS A 41 5.68 -12.24 4.91
C LYS A 41 4.94 -11.02 4.43
N THR A 42 5.36 -10.49 3.30
CA THR A 42 4.79 -9.27 2.73
C THR A 42 3.69 -9.61 1.73
N TYR A 43 2.55 -8.93 1.85
CA TYR A 43 1.40 -9.14 0.97
C TYR A 43 0.89 -7.82 0.42
N ALA A 44 0.39 -7.87 -0.82
CA ALA A 44 -0.33 -6.76 -1.42
C ALA A 44 -1.81 -7.14 -1.51
N ILE A 45 -2.68 -6.19 -1.11
CA ILE A 45 -4.12 -6.33 -1.27
C ILE A 45 -4.49 -5.51 -2.49
N ASP A 46 -5.12 -6.13 -3.49
CA ASP A 46 -5.45 -5.42 -4.72
C ASP A 46 -6.86 -4.82 -4.69
N VAL A 47 -7.23 -4.17 -5.80
CA VAL A 47 -8.52 -3.47 -5.88
C VAL A 47 -9.73 -4.41 -5.81
N GLU A 48 -9.50 -5.70 -5.94
CA GLU A 48 -10.56 -6.70 -5.79
C GLU A 48 -10.51 -7.38 -4.42
N ASN A 49 -9.74 -6.81 -3.51
CA ASN A 49 -9.54 -7.35 -2.16
C ASN A 49 -8.88 -8.73 -2.17
N LYS A 50 -8.07 -8.98 -3.17
CA LYS A 50 -7.34 -10.21 -3.33
C LYS A 50 -5.94 -10.05 -2.78
N ARG A 51 -5.41 -11.07 -2.14
CA ARG A 51 -4.10 -11.00 -1.50
C ARG A 51 -3.04 -11.71 -2.33
N TYR A 52 -1.93 -11.02 -2.57
CA TYR A 52 -0.79 -11.55 -3.30
C TYR A 52 0.47 -11.44 -2.48
N ARG A 53 1.34 -12.42 -2.58
CA ARG A 53 2.62 -12.43 -1.90
C ARG A 53 3.63 -11.58 -2.66
N LEU A 54 4.39 -10.77 -1.93
CA LEU A 54 5.51 -10.01 -2.49
C LEU A 54 6.81 -10.55 -1.92
N LYS A 55 7.88 -10.51 -2.71
CA LYS A 55 9.19 -10.97 -2.26
C LYS A 55 9.94 -9.90 -1.51
N GLN A 56 9.66 -8.64 -1.80
CA GLN A 56 10.35 -7.52 -1.18
C GLN A 56 9.91 -7.33 0.28
N ARG A 57 10.81 -6.80 1.08
CA ARG A 57 10.49 -6.43 2.44
C ARG A 57 9.84 -5.05 2.45
N LEU A 58 9.10 -4.76 3.51
CA LEU A 58 8.34 -3.52 3.59
C LEU A 58 9.24 -2.29 3.44
N TYR A 59 10.42 -2.29 4.09
CA TYR A 59 11.30 -1.13 4.00
C TYR A 59 11.84 -0.92 2.58
N GLU A 60 12.02 -2.01 1.81
CA GLU A 60 12.45 -1.88 0.43
C GLU A 60 11.35 -1.25 -0.41
N LEU A 61 10.12 -1.67 -0.17
CA LEU A 61 8.97 -1.14 -0.89
C LEU A 61 8.75 0.32 -0.56
N GLU A 62 8.95 0.70 0.68
CA GLU A 62 8.77 2.08 1.10
C GLU A 62 9.67 3.04 0.30
N SER A 63 10.86 2.60 -0.07
CA SER A 63 11.77 3.43 -0.85
C SER A 63 11.48 3.38 -2.35
N GLN A 64 10.75 2.39 -2.82
CA GLN A 64 10.48 2.19 -4.25
C GLN A 64 9.12 2.72 -4.69
N LEU A 65 8.17 2.77 -3.78
CA LEU A 65 6.80 3.14 -4.12
C LEU A 65 6.62 4.66 -4.16
N PRO A 66 5.62 5.12 -4.91
CA PRO A 66 5.32 6.56 -4.93
C PRO A 66 4.94 7.08 -3.56
N SER A 67 5.01 8.39 -3.40
CA SER A 67 4.70 9.05 -2.13
C SER A 67 3.25 8.90 -1.70
N SER A 68 2.38 8.46 -2.60
CA SER A 68 0.99 8.16 -2.26
C SER A 68 0.86 6.92 -1.39
N PHE A 69 1.91 6.09 -1.30
CA PHE A 69 1.93 4.98 -0.35
C PHE A 69 2.50 5.50 0.96
N ILE A 70 1.65 5.51 1.97
CA ILE A 70 1.98 6.09 3.27
C ILE A 70 2.01 5.00 4.35
N ARG A 71 2.91 5.17 5.30
CA ARG A 71 2.98 4.26 6.43
C ARG A 71 1.79 4.52 7.36
N ILE A 72 1.00 3.49 7.66
CA ILE A 72 -0.15 3.64 8.57
C ILE A 72 0.03 2.87 9.86
N ASN A 73 0.97 1.93 9.88
CA ASN A 73 1.43 1.30 11.12
C ASN A 73 2.79 0.67 10.83
N LYS A 74 3.40 0.04 11.81
CA LYS A 74 4.76 -0.48 11.65
C LYS A 74 4.87 -1.58 10.59
N SER A 75 3.75 -2.17 10.20
CA SER A 75 3.74 -3.31 9.29
C SER A 75 3.00 -3.05 7.97
N SER A 76 2.53 -1.82 7.74
CA SER A 76 1.66 -1.59 6.58
C SER A 76 1.92 -0.27 5.89
N LEU A 77 1.85 -0.32 4.56
CA LEU A 77 1.89 0.85 3.68
C LEU A 77 0.55 0.90 2.95
N ALA A 78 -0.16 2.01 3.06
CA ALA A 78 -1.46 2.17 2.42
C ALA A 78 -1.35 3.07 1.21
N ASN A 79 -2.04 2.70 0.14
CA ASN A 79 -2.18 3.59 -1.00
C ASN A 79 -3.23 4.64 -0.62
N GLU A 80 -2.78 5.84 -0.33
CA GLU A 80 -3.66 6.92 0.15
C GLU A 80 -4.79 7.19 -0.81
N ASN A 81 -4.54 7.06 -2.10
CA ASN A 81 -5.56 7.29 -3.14
C ASN A 81 -6.68 6.25 -3.09
N ARG A 82 -6.48 5.16 -2.39
CA ARG A 82 -7.47 4.09 -2.31
C ARG A 82 -8.11 3.98 -0.95
N ILE A 83 -7.77 4.86 -0.01
CA ILE A 83 -8.43 4.90 1.28
C ILE A 83 -9.75 5.64 1.11
N GLU A 84 -10.84 4.97 1.47
CA GLU A 84 -12.16 5.59 1.40
C GLU A 84 -12.41 6.48 2.61
N ARG A 85 -12.07 5.98 3.80
CA ARG A 85 -12.30 6.72 5.04
C ARG A 85 -11.48 6.13 6.17
N PHE A 86 -11.39 6.88 7.26
CA PHE A 86 -10.84 6.38 8.52
C PHE A 86 -12.02 6.18 9.48
N SER A 87 -12.06 5.04 10.13
CA SER A 87 -13.18 4.66 10.98
C SER A 87 -12.67 4.38 12.40
N ALA A 88 -13.26 5.06 13.39
CA ALA A 88 -12.89 4.85 14.78
C ALA A 88 -13.79 3.79 15.41
N SER A 89 -13.19 2.92 16.24
CA SER A 89 -13.93 1.92 17.00
C SER A 89 -14.26 2.47 18.38
N PHE A 90 -15.03 1.69 19.17
CA PHE A 90 -15.36 2.05 20.54
C PHE A 90 -14.14 2.28 21.41
N SER A 91 -13.08 1.52 21.16
CA SER A 91 -11.86 1.62 21.97
C SER A 91 -11.00 2.83 21.57
N GLY A 92 -11.40 3.58 20.55
CA GLY A 92 -10.62 4.68 20.04
C GLY A 92 -9.59 4.26 19.00
N ALA A 93 -9.50 2.97 18.69
CA ALA A 93 -8.64 2.49 17.62
C ALA A 93 -9.19 2.97 16.28
N VAL A 94 -8.30 3.24 15.34
CA VAL A 94 -8.66 3.74 14.02
C VAL A 94 -8.26 2.74 12.97
N ASP A 95 -9.15 2.48 12.02
CA ASP A 95 -8.86 1.68 10.85
C ASP A 95 -8.94 2.53 9.59
N ALA A 96 -8.06 2.26 8.64
CA ALA A 96 -8.23 2.75 7.29
C ALA A 96 -9.14 1.76 6.57
N VAL A 97 -10.19 2.26 5.97
CA VAL A 97 -11.13 1.45 5.19
C VAL A 97 -10.90 1.78 3.73
N PHE A 98 -10.53 0.77 2.96
CA PHE A 98 -10.15 0.95 1.56
C PHE A 98 -11.35 0.78 0.65
N GLN A 99 -11.25 1.26 -0.56
CA GLN A 99 -12.34 1.21 -1.51
C GLN A 99 -12.77 -0.20 -1.84
N CYS A 100 -11.86 -1.17 -1.77
CA CYS A 100 -12.21 -2.57 -1.97
C CYS A 100 -12.87 -3.22 -0.76
N GLY A 101 -12.96 -2.50 0.36
CA GLY A 101 -13.53 -3.03 1.59
C GLY A 101 -12.53 -3.57 2.60
N TYR A 102 -11.27 -3.66 2.22
CA TYR A 102 -10.23 -4.09 3.14
C TYR A 102 -10.06 -3.06 4.26
N ARG A 103 -9.78 -3.51 5.46
CA ARG A 103 -9.54 -2.64 6.62
C ARG A 103 -8.18 -2.95 7.21
N GLU A 104 -7.48 -1.91 7.61
CA GLU A 104 -6.16 -2.05 8.23
C GLU A 104 -6.05 -1.07 9.39
N TYR A 105 -5.49 -1.55 10.49
CA TYR A 105 -5.25 -0.73 11.68
C TYR A 105 -4.31 0.44 11.37
N VAL A 106 -4.61 1.58 11.94
CA VAL A 106 -3.77 2.78 11.82
C VAL A 106 -3.26 3.13 13.22
N SER A 107 -1.94 3.21 13.38
CA SER A 107 -1.37 3.54 14.68
C SER A 107 -1.68 4.99 15.06
N ARG A 108 -1.69 5.28 16.36
CA ARG A 108 -1.98 6.64 16.83
C ARG A 108 -1.03 7.66 16.25
N ARG A 109 0.25 7.33 16.23
CA ARG A 109 1.27 8.26 15.71
C ARG A 109 1.06 8.50 14.22
N CYS A 110 0.82 7.45 13.45
CA CYS A 110 0.60 7.60 12.02
C CYS A 110 -0.67 8.39 11.74
N PHE A 111 -1.73 8.13 12.50
CA PHE A 111 -2.97 8.86 12.30
C PHE A 111 -2.82 10.34 12.63
N ALA A 112 -2.07 10.67 13.69
CA ALA A 112 -1.81 12.06 14.03
C ALA A 112 -1.08 12.78 12.89
N GLU A 113 -0.14 12.12 12.25
CA GLU A 113 0.58 12.70 11.13
C GLU A 113 -0.32 12.88 9.90
N ILE A 114 -1.18 11.92 9.65
CA ILE A 114 -2.13 12.00 8.53
C ILE A 114 -3.09 13.17 8.76
N LYS A 115 -3.66 13.27 9.95
CA LYS A 115 -4.57 14.36 10.29
C LYS A 115 -3.90 15.72 10.13
N ARG A 116 -2.66 15.81 10.55
CA ARG A 116 -1.94 17.08 10.48
C ARG A 116 -1.84 17.60 9.06
N ARG A 117 -1.72 16.70 8.09
CA ARG A 117 -1.65 17.10 6.68
C ARG A 117 -2.98 17.64 6.15
N TYR A 118 -4.09 17.21 6.73
CA TYR A 118 -5.41 17.62 6.29
C TYR A 118 -5.97 18.79 7.10
N ASP A 119 -5.35 19.14 8.20
CA ASP A 119 -5.82 20.18 9.11
C ASP A 119 -5.22 21.57 8.80
N ARG A 120 -4.79 21.78 7.61
CA ARG A 120 -4.18 23.06 7.26
C ARG A 120 -5.18 24.10 6.83
#